data_25a91c5db295f174f2f68150b7c091cf
#
_entry.id   25a91c5db295f174f2f68150b7c091cf
#
_cell.length_a   1.000
_cell.length_b   1.000
_cell.length_c   1.000
_cell.angle_alpha   90.00
_cell.angle_beta   90.00
_cell.angle_gamma   90.00
#
_symmetry.space_group_name_H-M   'P 1'
#
loop_
_entity.id
_entity.type
_entity.pdbx_description
1 polymer ?
#
loop_
_entity_poly.entity_id
_entity_poly.type
_entity_poly.pdbx_seq_one_letter_code
_entity_poly.pdbx_strand_id
1 'polypeptide(L)'
;GVAHAQQLVFDLLSNTKSAIDVLGSDAEITEADLKLLEDRLSKLDRGLATETYTGKWGNPKNGVNTGDVLLREWKTSAYTAGENGHRHMSHLMCVYPFNQVTPSSPYYQAAVNSMNLRGDESTGWSMGWKINLWARLQNGTKAHGILTKALRHSTSYGTDQSRGGIYYNLYDSHAPFQIDGNFGACSGIAEMLLQSHTDTLQVLPALPAAWKTGHITGLKAVGNFTVDITWKAGKATRITVVNNCGQTGIVKYPGISKAIVYIDGVCQEAEAKESNNAFVSPEKGSVTVFDFDGTFDPTGINKVENSSLAFNVNGRTVSVSGCKVRNLQAFDLQGRLVGSSSRPTLVVSKGAGEVAILCVTTQDGRKQTYKVKF
;
A
#
# COMPACT_ATOMS: atom_id res chain seq x y z
N GLY A 1 -26.89 7.71 -13.55
CA GLY A 1 -26.05 6.60 -13.16
C GLY A 1 -25.57 6.73 -11.73
N VAL A 2 -25.05 5.66 -11.18
CA VAL A 2 -24.43 5.64 -9.84
C VAL A 2 -22.94 5.95 -9.95
N ALA A 3 -22.43 6.73 -9.02
CA ALA A 3 -21.04 7.23 -9.05
C ALA A 3 -20.01 6.08 -9.16
N HIS A 4 -20.13 5.04 -8.33
CA HIS A 4 -19.16 3.95 -8.30
C HIS A 4 -19.05 3.21 -9.65
N ALA A 5 -20.16 2.99 -10.34
CA ALA A 5 -20.14 2.32 -11.64
C ALA A 5 -19.40 3.17 -12.69
N GLN A 6 -19.64 4.48 -12.68
CA GLN A 6 -18.94 5.42 -13.59
C GLN A 6 -17.46 5.51 -13.27
N GLN A 7 -17.12 5.61 -11.98
CA GLN A 7 -15.72 5.65 -11.52
C GLN A 7 -14.97 4.38 -11.89
N LEU A 8 -15.60 3.21 -11.71
CA LEU A 8 -15.02 1.91 -12.06
C LEU A 8 -14.74 1.78 -13.56
N VAL A 9 -15.72 2.15 -14.39
CA VAL A 9 -15.56 2.09 -15.86
C VAL A 9 -14.49 3.08 -16.32
N PHE A 10 -14.46 4.27 -15.75
CA PHE A 10 -13.42 5.25 -16.07
C PHE A 10 -12.03 4.74 -15.70
N ASP A 11 -11.86 4.18 -14.51
CA ASP A 11 -10.59 3.61 -14.04
C ASP A 11 -10.13 2.46 -14.93
N LEU A 12 -11.04 1.51 -15.24
CA LEU A 12 -10.77 0.39 -16.13
C LEU A 12 -10.27 0.87 -17.50
N LEU A 13 -11.03 1.76 -18.16
CA LEU A 13 -10.68 2.20 -19.50
C LEU A 13 -9.39 3.04 -19.51
N SER A 14 -9.16 3.88 -18.48
CA SER A 14 -7.94 4.68 -18.34
C SER A 14 -6.72 3.79 -18.15
N ASN A 15 -6.82 2.79 -17.28
CA ASN A 15 -5.72 1.84 -17.04
C ASN A 15 -5.47 0.96 -18.27
N THR A 16 -6.53 0.56 -19.00
CA THR A 16 -6.38 -0.15 -20.26
C THR A 16 -5.63 0.70 -21.30
N LYS A 17 -6.01 1.98 -21.45
CA LYS A 17 -5.29 2.89 -22.35
C LYS A 17 -3.81 3.01 -21.96
N SER A 18 -3.53 3.21 -20.68
CA SER A 18 -2.15 3.31 -20.17
C SER A 18 -1.35 2.02 -20.42
N ALA A 19 -1.96 0.85 -20.27
CA ALA A 19 -1.32 -0.43 -20.56
C ALA A 19 -0.98 -0.56 -22.05
N ILE A 20 -1.91 -0.17 -22.94
CA ILE A 20 -1.69 -0.15 -24.38
C ILE A 20 -0.53 0.77 -24.75
N ASP A 21 -0.46 1.97 -24.14
CA ASP A 21 0.62 2.93 -24.39
C ASP A 21 2.01 2.39 -24.00
N VAL A 22 2.06 1.60 -22.91
CA VAL A 22 3.30 0.96 -22.45
C VAL A 22 3.71 -0.20 -23.34
N LEU A 23 2.74 -1.03 -23.77
CA LEU A 23 2.98 -2.20 -24.62
C LEU A 23 3.28 -1.83 -26.08
N GLY A 24 2.76 -0.70 -26.57
CA GLY A 24 2.92 -0.29 -27.94
C GLY A 24 2.42 -1.36 -28.92
N SER A 25 3.27 -1.83 -29.83
CA SER A 25 2.93 -2.88 -30.80
C SER A 25 2.59 -4.23 -30.18
N ASP A 26 3.09 -4.51 -28.96
CA ASP A 26 2.85 -5.78 -28.27
C ASP A 26 1.44 -5.86 -27.65
N ALA A 27 0.70 -4.76 -27.67
CA ALA A 27 -0.68 -4.72 -27.18
C ALA A 27 -1.65 -5.51 -28.05
N GLU A 28 -1.27 -5.86 -29.29
CA GLU A 28 -2.10 -6.60 -30.27
C GLU A 28 -3.52 -6.01 -30.46
N ILE A 29 -3.66 -4.69 -30.31
CA ILE A 29 -4.93 -3.96 -30.45
C ILE A 29 -5.03 -3.31 -31.85
N THR A 30 -6.22 -3.32 -32.45
CA THR A 30 -6.42 -2.61 -33.72
C THR A 30 -6.52 -1.08 -33.51
N GLU A 31 -6.15 -0.30 -34.53
CA GLU A 31 -6.32 1.14 -34.52
C GLU A 31 -7.80 1.55 -34.31
N ALA A 32 -8.73 0.78 -34.85
CA ALA A 32 -10.16 0.99 -34.69
C ALA A 32 -10.61 0.82 -33.22
N ASP A 33 -10.11 -0.20 -32.53
CA ASP A 33 -10.44 -0.45 -31.13
C ASP A 33 -9.80 0.60 -30.21
N LEU A 34 -8.56 1.02 -30.50
CA LEU A 34 -7.90 2.10 -29.77
C LEU A 34 -8.69 3.41 -29.89
N LYS A 35 -9.08 3.77 -31.10
CA LYS A 35 -9.91 4.96 -31.35
C LYS A 35 -11.28 4.86 -30.67
N LEU A 36 -11.88 3.68 -30.63
CA LEU A 36 -13.14 3.47 -29.92
C LEU A 36 -12.95 3.66 -28.41
N LEU A 37 -11.87 3.13 -27.83
CA LEU A 37 -11.52 3.31 -26.41
C LEU A 37 -11.36 4.80 -26.06
N GLU A 38 -10.61 5.54 -26.86
CA GLU A 38 -10.38 6.98 -26.67
C GLU A 38 -11.68 7.78 -26.80
N ASP A 39 -12.51 7.46 -27.78
CA ASP A 39 -13.84 8.09 -27.95
C ASP A 39 -14.73 7.85 -26.72
N ARG A 40 -14.74 6.62 -26.19
CA ARG A 40 -15.52 6.30 -24.98
C ARG A 40 -14.99 7.02 -23.74
N LEU A 41 -13.68 7.05 -23.54
CA LEU A 41 -13.05 7.77 -22.43
C LEU A 41 -13.38 9.26 -22.45
N SER A 42 -13.36 9.88 -23.64
CA SER A 42 -13.63 11.32 -23.79
C SER A 42 -15.07 11.72 -23.47
N LYS A 43 -16.02 10.79 -23.60
CA LYS A 43 -17.47 11.00 -23.41
C LYS A 43 -17.98 10.46 -22.08
N LEU A 44 -17.17 9.69 -21.35
CA LEU A 44 -17.59 9.03 -20.14
C LEU A 44 -17.82 10.01 -19.00
N ASP A 45 -18.96 9.89 -18.32
CA ASP A 45 -19.19 10.54 -17.03
C ASP A 45 -18.29 9.86 -15.97
N ARG A 46 -17.44 10.63 -15.32
CA ARG A 46 -16.47 10.14 -14.34
C ARG A 46 -17.08 9.81 -12.98
N GLY A 47 -18.38 10.04 -12.78
CA GLY A 47 -19.05 9.80 -11.50
C GLY A 47 -18.62 10.77 -10.39
N LEU A 48 -18.22 11.99 -10.74
CA LEU A 48 -17.73 13.02 -9.81
C LEU A 48 -18.74 14.18 -9.65
N ALA A 49 -20.04 13.90 -9.82
CA ALA A 49 -21.08 14.89 -9.59
C ALA A 49 -21.07 15.32 -8.11
N THR A 50 -21.35 16.61 -7.89
CA THR A 50 -21.38 17.20 -6.56
C THR A 50 -22.75 17.75 -6.21
N GLU A 51 -23.00 17.96 -4.92
CA GLU A 51 -24.18 18.68 -4.41
C GLU A 51 -23.81 19.52 -3.20
N THR A 52 -24.58 20.56 -2.97
CA THR A 52 -24.45 21.41 -1.78
C THR A 52 -25.27 20.82 -0.64
N TYR A 53 -24.64 20.62 0.50
CA TYR A 53 -25.29 20.16 1.71
C TYR A 53 -26.27 21.23 2.23
N THR A 54 -27.54 20.85 2.40
CA THR A 54 -28.60 21.78 2.79
C THR A 54 -28.95 21.73 4.28
N GLY A 55 -28.28 20.88 5.06
CA GLY A 55 -28.62 20.66 6.47
C GLY A 55 -29.80 19.73 6.71
N LYS A 56 -30.53 19.33 5.68
CA LYS A 56 -31.76 18.52 5.83
C LYS A 56 -31.49 17.07 6.26
N TRP A 57 -30.29 16.55 6.01
CA TRP A 57 -29.95 15.15 6.26
C TRP A 57 -28.96 15.00 7.40
N GLY A 58 -28.64 16.07 8.12
CA GLY A 58 -27.44 16.11 8.82
C GLY A 58 -27.44 16.08 10.29
N ASN A 59 -26.46 15.43 10.78
CA ASN A 59 -25.99 15.63 12.12
C ASN A 59 -24.74 16.53 12.05
N PRO A 60 -24.81 17.79 12.44
CA PRO A 60 -23.65 18.70 12.43
C PRO A 60 -22.48 18.21 13.30
N LYS A 61 -22.67 17.11 14.07
CA LYS A 61 -21.61 16.47 14.88
C LYS A 61 -20.42 15.97 14.08
N ASN A 62 -20.55 15.81 12.75
CA ASN A 62 -19.47 15.28 11.90
C ASN A 62 -18.65 16.37 11.18
N GLY A 63 -18.84 17.63 11.49
CA GLY A 63 -18.06 18.73 10.93
C GLY A 63 -18.44 19.09 9.49
N VAL A 64 -19.67 18.79 9.06
CA VAL A 64 -20.25 19.23 7.79
C VAL A 64 -21.26 20.33 8.06
N ASN A 65 -21.15 21.45 7.35
CA ASN A 65 -21.99 22.63 7.52
C ASN A 65 -22.90 22.84 6.30
N THR A 66 -24.01 23.49 6.51
CA THR A 66 -24.86 23.96 5.39
C THR A 66 -24.03 24.82 4.45
N GLY A 67 -24.07 24.52 3.16
CA GLY A 67 -23.25 25.16 2.14
C GLY A 67 -22.02 24.36 1.72
N ASP A 68 -21.60 23.36 2.50
CA ASP A 68 -20.47 22.49 2.11
C ASP A 68 -20.83 21.65 0.88
N VAL A 69 -19.86 21.45 0.02
CA VAL A 69 -20.01 20.62 -1.19
C VAL A 69 -19.64 19.18 -0.86
N LEU A 70 -20.47 18.25 -1.32
CA LEU A 70 -20.32 16.80 -1.19
C LEU A 70 -20.21 16.14 -2.56
N LEU A 71 -19.54 14.99 -2.63
CA LEU A 71 -19.62 14.09 -3.79
C LEU A 71 -20.96 13.33 -3.73
N ARG A 72 -21.64 13.23 -4.88
CA ARG A 72 -22.93 12.53 -4.99
C ARG A 72 -22.73 11.04 -5.21
N GLU A 73 -23.58 10.24 -4.59
CA GLU A 73 -23.66 8.81 -4.87
C GLU A 73 -24.49 8.53 -6.15
N TRP A 74 -25.51 9.32 -6.39
CA TRP A 74 -26.35 9.25 -7.60
C TRP A 74 -26.36 10.58 -8.35
N LYS A 75 -26.24 10.53 -9.67
CA LYS A 75 -26.16 11.74 -10.50
C LYS A 75 -27.41 12.62 -10.37
N THR A 76 -28.58 12.02 -10.30
CA THR A 76 -29.90 12.71 -10.35
C THR A 76 -30.68 12.71 -9.05
N SER A 77 -30.35 11.80 -8.12
CA SER A 77 -31.04 11.72 -6.84
C SER A 77 -30.20 12.36 -5.74
N ALA A 78 -30.82 13.16 -4.89
CA ALA A 78 -30.18 13.72 -3.70
C ALA A 78 -30.06 12.65 -2.60
N TYR A 79 -29.17 12.89 -1.66
CA TYR A 79 -29.09 12.09 -0.43
C TYR A 79 -30.38 12.20 0.39
N THR A 80 -30.67 11.13 1.14
CA THR A 80 -31.72 11.12 2.15
C THR A 80 -31.13 11.09 3.57
N ALA A 81 -31.94 11.45 4.56
CA ALA A 81 -31.47 11.46 5.96
C ALA A 81 -30.97 10.09 6.44
N GLY A 82 -31.53 9.00 5.94
CA GLY A 82 -31.10 7.63 6.29
C GLY A 82 -29.72 7.22 5.76
N GLU A 83 -29.16 7.97 4.84
CA GLU A 83 -27.90 7.62 4.17
C GLU A 83 -26.67 8.29 4.80
N ASN A 84 -26.85 9.29 5.65
CA ASN A 84 -25.75 10.06 6.25
C ASN A 84 -24.72 9.20 6.98
N GLY A 85 -25.16 8.27 7.80
CA GLY A 85 -24.30 7.36 8.55
C GLY A 85 -24.12 6.00 7.88
N HIS A 86 -24.45 5.87 6.60
CA HIS A 86 -24.39 4.59 5.91
C HIS A 86 -22.95 4.05 5.84
N ARG A 87 -22.79 2.74 6.05
CA ARG A 87 -21.49 2.07 6.06
C ARG A 87 -20.80 2.02 4.68
N HIS A 88 -21.58 2.10 3.59
CA HIS A 88 -21.04 2.12 2.22
C HIS A 88 -20.61 3.53 1.81
N MET A 89 -19.45 3.62 1.15
CA MET A 89 -18.87 4.85 0.63
C MET A 89 -18.56 4.70 -0.86
N SER A 90 -19.47 4.08 -1.60
CA SER A 90 -19.27 3.66 -3.00
C SER A 90 -18.87 4.82 -3.90
N HIS A 91 -19.39 6.03 -3.66
CA HIS A 91 -19.04 7.26 -4.39
C HIS A 91 -17.62 7.79 -4.11
N LEU A 92 -16.93 7.23 -3.12
CA LEU A 92 -15.55 7.60 -2.78
C LEU A 92 -14.51 6.59 -3.30
N MET A 93 -14.91 5.64 -4.16
CA MET A 93 -13.96 4.79 -4.88
C MET A 93 -12.97 5.61 -5.71
N CYS A 94 -13.37 6.78 -6.17
CA CYS A 94 -12.49 7.75 -6.84
C CYS A 94 -11.27 8.20 -6.02
N VAL A 95 -11.32 8.05 -4.68
CA VAL A 95 -10.20 8.33 -3.77
C VAL A 95 -9.41 7.05 -3.48
N TYR A 96 -10.11 5.96 -3.12
CA TYR A 96 -9.54 4.64 -2.84
C TYR A 96 -10.58 3.55 -3.16
N PRO A 97 -10.23 2.53 -3.96
CA PRO A 97 -8.87 2.16 -4.42
C PRO A 97 -8.36 2.94 -5.64
N PHE A 98 -9.20 3.71 -6.33
CA PHE A 98 -8.79 4.49 -7.51
C PHE A 98 -7.96 5.72 -7.11
N ASN A 99 -7.59 6.54 -8.10
CA ASN A 99 -6.76 7.73 -7.91
C ASN A 99 -7.30 8.97 -8.65
N GLN A 100 -8.60 9.01 -8.96
CA GLN A 100 -9.22 10.10 -9.69
C GLN A 100 -9.33 11.39 -8.86
N VAL A 101 -9.37 11.25 -7.53
CA VAL A 101 -9.38 12.36 -6.57
C VAL A 101 -8.18 12.25 -5.66
N THR A 102 -7.25 13.17 -5.82
CA THR A 102 -6.01 13.32 -5.04
C THR A 102 -6.04 14.63 -4.26
N PRO A 103 -5.08 14.92 -3.36
CA PRO A 103 -5.02 16.21 -2.65
C PRO A 103 -4.99 17.46 -3.53
N SER A 104 -4.56 17.34 -4.79
CA SER A 104 -4.57 18.43 -5.78
C SER A 104 -5.86 18.53 -6.59
N SER A 105 -6.77 17.59 -6.43
CA SER A 105 -8.03 17.56 -7.18
C SER A 105 -8.99 18.67 -6.70
N PRO A 106 -9.75 19.32 -7.60
CA PRO A 106 -10.82 20.26 -7.22
C PRO A 106 -11.94 19.59 -6.41
N TYR A 107 -12.04 18.27 -6.46
CA TYR A 107 -13.02 17.48 -5.71
C TYR A 107 -12.54 17.05 -4.32
N TYR A 108 -11.28 17.36 -3.95
CA TYR A 108 -10.68 16.93 -2.69
C TYR A 108 -11.52 17.31 -1.47
N GLN A 109 -11.90 18.59 -1.35
CA GLN A 109 -12.70 19.06 -0.21
C GLN A 109 -14.09 18.42 -0.19
N ALA A 110 -14.71 18.19 -1.35
CA ALA A 110 -15.99 17.49 -1.42
C ALA A 110 -15.88 16.03 -0.93
N ALA A 111 -14.77 15.35 -1.23
CA ALA A 111 -14.50 14.02 -0.71
C ALA A 111 -14.30 14.04 0.83
N VAL A 112 -13.55 15.00 1.36
CA VAL A 112 -13.38 15.19 2.81
C VAL A 112 -14.72 15.42 3.50
N ASN A 113 -15.56 16.29 2.95
CA ASN A 113 -16.89 16.58 3.48
C ASN A 113 -17.80 15.34 3.45
N SER A 114 -17.75 14.56 2.36
CA SER A 114 -18.50 13.30 2.25
C SER A 114 -18.05 12.27 3.28
N MET A 115 -16.75 12.16 3.56
CA MET A 115 -16.23 11.32 4.64
C MET A 115 -16.71 11.77 6.02
N ASN A 116 -16.69 13.07 6.29
CA ASN A 116 -17.21 13.63 7.54
C ASN A 116 -18.72 13.36 7.71
N LEU A 117 -19.51 13.49 6.63
CA LEU A 117 -20.92 13.20 6.66
C LEU A 117 -21.20 11.74 7.01
N ARG A 118 -20.45 10.80 6.45
CA ARG A 118 -20.57 9.34 6.73
C ARG A 118 -20.13 8.98 8.14
N GLY A 119 -19.29 9.81 8.77
CA GLY A 119 -18.79 9.58 10.12
C GLY A 119 -17.74 8.48 10.22
N ASP A 120 -17.21 8.29 11.42
CA ASP A 120 -16.04 7.43 11.66
C ASP A 120 -16.43 5.98 11.97
N GLU A 121 -17.35 5.77 12.92
CA GLU A 121 -17.74 4.43 13.38
C GLU A 121 -18.62 3.70 12.37
N SER A 122 -18.41 2.40 12.25
CA SER A 122 -19.19 1.54 11.37
C SER A 122 -18.84 0.06 11.62
N THR A 123 -19.26 -0.82 10.70
CA THR A 123 -18.84 -2.22 10.65
C THR A 123 -17.34 -2.34 10.34
N GLY A 124 -16.73 -3.47 10.65
CA GLY A 124 -15.28 -3.63 10.56
C GLY A 124 -14.71 -3.36 9.17
N TRP A 125 -15.25 -3.99 8.11
CA TRP A 125 -14.80 -3.75 6.74
C TRP A 125 -14.96 -2.28 6.31
N SER A 126 -16.02 -1.64 6.76
CA SER A 126 -16.27 -0.22 6.46
C SER A 126 -15.21 0.66 7.14
N MET A 127 -14.85 0.36 8.39
CA MET A 127 -13.76 1.05 9.07
C MET A 127 -12.41 0.80 8.38
N GLY A 128 -12.13 -0.42 7.95
CA GLY A 128 -10.95 -0.73 7.13
C GLY A 128 -10.88 0.13 5.88
N TRP A 129 -11.99 0.28 5.15
CA TRP A 129 -12.07 1.16 3.98
C TRP A 129 -11.88 2.64 4.34
N LYS A 130 -12.52 3.12 5.41
CA LYS A 130 -12.39 4.52 5.88
C LYS A 130 -10.96 4.87 6.29
N ILE A 131 -10.18 3.93 6.85
CA ILE A 131 -8.76 4.15 7.17
C ILE A 131 -7.99 4.46 5.88
N ASN A 132 -8.19 3.67 4.82
CA ASN A 132 -7.56 3.90 3.51
C ASN A 132 -7.98 5.24 2.90
N LEU A 133 -9.27 5.56 2.92
CA LEU A 133 -9.79 6.84 2.41
C LEU A 133 -9.16 8.03 3.13
N TRP A 134 -9.11 8.03 4.46
CA TRP A 134 -8.48 9.11 5.22
C TRP A 134 -6.96 9.15 5.01
N ALA A 135 -6.30 8.01 4.83
CA ALA A 135 -4.88 7.98 4.48
C ALA A 135 -4.64 8.66 3.11
N ARG A 136 -5.45 8.34 2.08
CA ARG A 136 -5.39 8.98 0.76
C ARG A 136 -5.76 10.46 0.80
N LEU A 137 -6.65 10.87 1.69
CA LEU A 137 -6.96 12.26 2.00
C LEU A 137 -5.92 12.89 2.96
N GLN A 138 -4.81 12.25 3.21
CA GLN A 138 -3.67 12.72 4.01
C GLN A 138 -4.04 13.18 5.44
N ASN A 139 -5.07 12.58 6.02
CA ASN A 139 -5.50 12.85 7.39
C ASN A 139 -5.18 11.67 8.32
N GLY A 140 -3.92 11.59 8.75
CA GLY A 140 -3.44 10.53 9.64
C GLY A 140 -4.14 10.49 11.00
N THR A 141 -4.59 11.63 11.53
CA THR A 141 -5.34 11.69 12.80
C THR A 141 -6.69 10.98 12.67
N LYS A 142 -7.42 11.21 11.59
CA LYS A 142 -8.70 10.54 11.32
C LYS A 142 -8.48 9.05 11.04
N ALA A 143 -7.51 8.71 10.19
CA ALA A 143 -7.18 7.32 9.87
C ALA A 143 -6.83 6.53 11.15
N HIS A 144 -5.94 7.06 12.00
CA HIS A 144 -5.55 6.43 13.26
C HIS A 144 -6.71 6.33 14.26
N GLY A 145 -7.54 7.37 14.35
CA GLY A 145 -8.73 7.34 15.22
C GLY A 145 -9.70 6.22 14.85
N ILE A 146 -9.90 5.97 13.56
CA ILE A 146 -10.72 4.85 13.08
C ILE A 146 -10.02 3.52 13.30
N LEU A 147 -8.70 3.43 13.06
CA LEU A 147 -7.90 2.22 13.32
C LEU A 147 -8.03 1.79 14.80
N THR A 148 -7.94 2.74 15.74
CA THR A 148 -8.12 2.48 17.17
C THR A 148 -9.51 1.91 17.48
N LYS A 149 -10.55 2.40 16.81
CA LYS A 149 -11.93 1.89 16.95
C LYS A 149 -12.08 0.50 16.31
N ALA A 150 -11.45 0.28 15.16
CA ALA A 150 -11.46 -1.02 14.48
C ALA A 150 -10.76 -2.12 15.29
N LEU A 151 -9.75 -1.77 16.08
CA LEU A 151 -9.01 -2.71 16.92
C LEU A 151 -9.62 -2.94 18.31
N ARG A 152 -10.74 -2.30 18.66
CA ARG A 152 -11.42 -2.57 19.93
C ARG A 152 -12.01 -3.98 19.94
N HIS A 153 -12.10 -4.60 21.13
CA HIS A 153 -12.73 -5.90 21.28
C HIS A 153 -14.23 -5.81 20.98
N SER A 154 -14.71 -6.68 20.08
CA SER A 154 -16.12 -6.82 19.76
C SER A 154 -16.77 -7.86 20.68
N THR A 155 -17.84 -7.45 21.37
CA THR A 155 -18.66 -8.36 22.18
C THR A 155 -19.90 -8.87 21.43
N SER A 156 -20.12 -8.38 20.21
CA SER A 156 -21.26 -8.74 19.39
C SER A 156 -20.94 -9.94 18.50
N TYR A 157 -21.54 -11.07 18.81
CA TYR A 157 -21.48 -12.28 17.98
C TYR A 157 -22.74 -12.51 17.15
N GLY A 158 -23.68 -11.61 17.23
CA GLY A 158 -24.99 -11.68 16.57
C GLY A 158 -25.13 -10.74 15.39
N THR A 159 -26.30 -10.18 15.21
CA THR A 159 -26.70 -9.35 14.06
C THR A 159 -26.51 -7.85 14.26
N ASP A 160 -25.87 -7.41 15.35
CA ASP A 160 -25.59 -5.98 15.56
C ASP A 160 -24.51 -5.50 14.60
N GLN A 161 -24.93 -4.99 13.47
CA GLN A 161 -24.07 -4.46 12.40
C GLN A 161 -23.63 -3.02 12.65
N SER A 162 -23.93 -2.43 13.81
CA SER A 162 -23.64 -1.03 14.08
C SER A 162 -22.21 -0.78 14.54
N ARG A 163 -21.52 -1.81 15.05
CA ARG A 163 -20.19 -1.68 15.68
C ARG A 163 -19.26 -2.80 15.24
N GLY A 164 -18.28 -2.44 14.41
CA GLY A 164 -17.12 -3.30 14.13
C GLY A 164 -16.19 -3.40 15.33
N GLY A 165 -15.10 -4.11 15.14
CA GLY A 165 -14.06 -4.38 16.12
C GLY A 165 -13.37 -5.69 15.78
N ILE A 166 -12.62 -6.27 16.71
CA ILE A 166 -11.97 -7.57 16.56
C ILE A 166 -12.47 -8.55 17.63
N TYR A 167 -12.59 -9.81 17.25
CA TYR A 167 -12.84 -10.92 18.20
C TYR A 167 -11.56 -11.31 18.92
N TYR A 168 -11.61 -12.20 19.91
CA TYR A 168 -10.44 -12.69 20.66
C TYR A 168 -9.37 -13.36 19.77
N ASN A 169 -9.79 -13.93 18.64
CA ASN A 169 -8.89 -14.52 17.65
C ASN A 169 -8.32 -13.50 16.64
N LEU A 170 -8.50 -12.20 16.90
CA LEU A 170 -8.08 -11.06 16.08
C LEU A 170 -8.82 -10.92 14.73
N TYR A 171 -9.86 -11.69 14.49
CA TYR A 171 -10.69 -11.54 13.30
C TYR A 171 -11.59 -10.32 13.41
N ASP A 172 -11.73 -9.62 12.29
CA ASP A 172 -12.63 -8.47 12.17
C ASP A 172 -14.08 -8.85 12.37
N SER A 173 -14.83 -7.95 12.98
CA SER A 173 -16.24 -8.11 13.24
C SER A 173 -17.10 -7.19 12.38
N HIS A 174 -17.93 -7.81 11.57
CA HIS A 174 -19.14 -7.19 11.03
C HIS A 174 -20.39 -7.69 11.77
N ALA A 175 -20.20 -8.72 12.62
CA ALA A 175 -21.22 -9.60 13.17
C ALA A 175 -22.02 -10.38 12.06
N PRO A 176 -21.47 -11.48 11.46
CA PRO A 176 -20.27 -12.21 11.88
C PRO A 176 -18.95 -11.68 11.30
N PHE A 177 -17.86 -12.46 11.42
CA PHE A 177 -16.54 -12.22 10.86
C PHE A 177 -16.55 -11.92 9.37
N GLN A 178 -15.74 -10.93 8.97
CA GLN A 178 -15.42 -10.62 7.58
C GLN A 178 -13.93 -10.24 7.48
N ILE A 179 -13.13 -10.99 6.69
CA ILE A 179 -11.68 -10.81 6.56
C ILE A 179 -11.28 -9.48 5.94
N ASP A 180 -12.15 -8.88 5.16
CA ASP A 180 -11.95 -7.60 4.47
C ASP A 180 -11.63 -6.46 5.44
N GLY A 181 -12.15 -6.45 6.66
CA GLY A 181 -11.76 -5.49 7.69
C GLY A 181 -10.32 -5.66 8.15
N ASN A 182 -9.85 -6.90 8.32
CA ASN A 182 -8.45 -7.18 8.64
C ASN A 182 -7.52 -6.68 7.53
N PHE A 183 -7.80 -7.04 6.27
CA PHE A 183 -6.98 -6.62 5.14
C PHE A 183 -7.06 -5.11 4.90
N GLY A 184 -8.26 -4.52 5.05
CA GLY A 184 -8.45 -3.08 4.95
C GLY A 184 -7.68 -2.30 6.01
N ALA A 185 -7.59 -2.80 7.24
CA ALA A 185 -6.77 -2.17 8.29
C ALA A 185 -5.27 -2.25 7.96
N CYS A 186 -4.78 -3.41 7.48
CA CYS A 186 -3.38 -3.58 7.09
C CYS A 186 -3.01 -2.66 5.92
N SER A 187 -3.83 -2.62 4.86
CA SER A 187 -3.60 -1.73 3.72
C SER A 187 -3.67 -0.26 4.13
N GLY A 188 -4.59 0.10 5.02
CA GLY A 188 -4.71 1.45 5.55
C GLY A 188 -3.47 1.91 6.32
N ILE A 189 -2.86 1.04 7.13
CA ILE A 189 -1.59 1.32 7.81
C ILE A 189 -0.48 1.57 6.77
N ALA A 190 -0.39 0.73 5.74
CA ALA A 190 0.58 0.92 4.66
C ALA A 190 0.36 2.26 3.93
N GLU A 191 -0.88 2.60 3.58
CA GLU A 191 -1.25 3.87 2.93
C GLU A 191 -0.96 5.10 3.81
N MET A 192 -1.00 4.99 5.14
CA MET A 192 -0.60 6.07 6.04
C MET A 192 0.91 6.35 5.98
N LEU A 193 1.73 5.34 5.67
CA LEU A 193 3.19 5.39 5.70
C LEU A 193 3.82 5.57 4.32
N LEU A 194 3.24 4.98 3.28
CA LEU A 194 3.75 5.05 1.91
C LEU A 194 2.59 5.02 0.91
N GLN A 195 2.57 5.96 -0.02
CA GLN A 195 1.64 5.95 -1.15
C GLN A 195 2.41 6.01 -2.47
N SER A 196 1.97 5.21 -3.45
CA SER A 196 2.58 5.16 -4.78
C SER A 196 1.55 5.05 -5.91
N HIS A 197 0.33 5.48 -5.67
CA HIS A 197 -0.79 5.46 -6.61
C HIS A 197 -0.76 6.62 -7.62
N THR A 198 0.18 7.51 -7.46
CA THR A 198 0.52 8.60 -8.39
C THR A 198 1.94 8.37 -8.92
N ASP A 199 2.49 9.30 -9.67
CA ASP A 199 3.82 9.17 -10.27
C ASP A 199 4.97 9.33 -9.26
N THR A 200 4.68 9.33 -7.97
CA THR A 200 5.68 9.51 -6.90
C THR A 200 5.50 8.54 -5.75
N LEU A 201 6.60 8.20 -5.10
CA LEU A 201 6.66 7.48 -3.84
C LEU A 201 6.49 8.49 -2.69
N GLN A 202 5.25 8.71 -2.23
CA GLN A 202 4.96 9.66 -1.15
C GLN A 202 5.25 9.01 0.21
N VAL A 203 6.23 9.55 0.93
CA VAL A 203 6.67 9.02 2.22
C VAL A 203 5.97 9.75 3.36
N LEU A 204 5.42 8.98 4.30
CA LEU A 204 4.69 9.43 5.49
C LEU A 204 3.54 10.42 5.20
N PRO A 205 2.73 10.22 4.14
CA PRO A 205 1.73 11.20 3.72
C PRO A 205 0.62 11.42 4.75
N ALA A 206 0.38 10.43 5.60
CA ALA A 206 -0.67 10.48 6.63
C ALA A 206 -0.18 9.91 7.98
N LEU A 207 1.07 10.21 8.36
CA LEU A 207 1.62 9.77 9.64
C LEU A 207 0.81 10.40 10.80
N PRO A 208 0.21 9.61 11.71
CA PRO A 208 -0.54 10.16 12.83
C PRO A 208 0.39 10.70 13.91
N ALA A 209 -0.04 11.72 14.62
CA ALA A 209 0.72 12.30 15.72
C ALA A 209 1.03 11.31 16.87
N ALA A 210 0.25 10.22 16.96
CA ALA A 210 0.47 9.13 17.93
C ALA A 210 1.73 8.31 17.60
N TRP A 211 2.13 8.20 16.34
CA TRP A 211 3.32 7.45 15.91
C TRP A 211 4.54 8.36 15.81
N LYS A 212 4.95 8.92 16.95
CA LYS A 212 6.05 9.91 16.99
C LYS A 212 7.39 9.37 16.54
N THR A 213 7.66 8.11 16.81
CA THR A 213 8.92 7.43 16.47
C THR A 213 8.62 6.01 16.01
N GLY A 214 9.28 5.57 14.97
CA GLY A 214 9.09 4.22 14.44
C GLY A 214 9.98 3.93 13.24
N HIS A 215 9.82 2.73 12.74
CA HIS A 215 10.40 2.30 11.48
C HIS A 215 9.48 1.27 10.83
N ILE A 216 9.59 1.18 9.52
CA ILE A 216 8.96 0.13 8.72
C ILE A 216 9.93 -0.27 7.62
N THR A 217 9.95 -1.56 7.27
CA THR A 217 10.84 -2.09 6.24
C THR A 217 10.08 -2.95 5.26
N GLY A 218 10.54 -2.97 4.02
CA GLY A 218 10.04 -3.87 2.99
C GLY A 218 8.71 -3.46 2.36
N LEU A 219 8.25 -2.22 2.53
CA LEU A 219 7.05 -1.75 1.83
C LEU A 219 7.25 -1.80 0.33
N LYS A 220 6.29 -2.39 -0.38
CA LYS A 220 6.30 -2.45 -1.84
C LYS A 220 5.53 -1.27 -2.41
N ALA A 221 6.08 -0.70 -3.49
CA ALA A 221 5.50 0.43 -4.20
C ALA A 221 5.42 0.14 -5.70
N VAL A 222 4.52 0.88 -6.37
CA VAL A 222 4.36 0.83 -7.84
C VAL A 222 5.72 1.09 -8.52
N GLY A 223 6.01 0.40 -9.61
CA GLY A 223 7.32 0.42 -10.27
C GLY A 223 8.33 -0.57 -9.68
N ASN A 224 7.85 -1.51 -8.83
CA ASN A 224 8.66 -2.54 -8.17
C ASN A 224 9.77 -1.97 -7.29
N PHE A 225 9.46 -0.92 -6.55
CA PHE A 225 10.34 -0.38 -5.52
C PHE A 225 10.11 -1.09 -4.18
N THR A 226 11.17 -1.19 -3.38
CA THR A 226 11.08 -1.58 -1.96
C THR A 226 11.54 -0.40 -1.12
N VAL A 227 10.71 0.00 -0.15
CA VAL A 227 10.95 1.21 0.64
C VAL A 227 11.00 0.89 2.12
N ASP A 228 12.07 1.35 2.78
CA ASP A 228 12.21 1.34 4.23
C ASP A 228 12.18 2.78 4.73
N ILE A 229 11.52 3.00 5.85
CA ILE A 229 11.36 4.34 6.42
C ILE A 229 11.64 4.28 7.92
N THR A 230 12.48 5.17 8.41
CA THR A 230 12.71 5.43 9.84
C THR A 230 12.34 6.87 10.14
N TRP A 231 11.63 7.09 11.25
CA TRP A 231 11.22 8.42 11.65
C TRP A 231 11.34 8.63 13.16
N LYS A 232 11.56 9.88 13.53
CA LYS A 232 11.64 10.34 14.93
C LYS A 232 10.97 11.71 15.06
N ALA A 233 10.24 11.92 16.16
CA ALA A 233 9.48 13.15 16.39
C ALA A 233 8.54 13.52 15.21
N GLY A 234 7.94 12.51 14.55
CA GLY A 234 7.03 12.71 13.43
C GLY A 234 7.69 13.07 12.09
N LYS A 235 9.03 13.00 11.99
CA LYS A 235 9.79 13.33 10.79
C LYS A 235 10.67 12.16 10.37
N ALA A 236 10.76 11.89 9.06
CA ALA A 236 11.70 10.91 8.56
C ALA A 236 13.12 11.28 8.95
N THR A 237 13.86 10.31 9.49
CA THR A 237 15.30 10.38 9.71
C THR A 237 16.06 9.63 8.63
N ARG A 238 15.43 8.61 8.03
CA ARG A 238 16.00 7.88 6.91
C ARG A 238 14.91 7.33 6.01
N ILE A 239 15.13 7.43 4.70
CA ILE A 239 14.32 6.76 3.68
C ILE A 239 15.30 5.96 2.80
N THR A 240 15.06 4.66 2.69
CA THR A 240 15.85 3.77 1.81
C THR A 240 14.96 3.24 0.71
N VAL A 241 15.38 3.35 -0.52
CA VAL A 241 14.65 2.86 -1.70
C VAL A 241 15.52 1.91 -2.50
N VAL A 242 15.04 0.68 -2.67
CA VAL A 242 15.65 -0.30 -3.57
C VAL A 242 14.86 -0.31 -4.87
N ASN A 243 15.54 -0.10 -5.99
CA ASN A 243 14.97 -0.17 -7.33
C ASN A 243 15.12 -1.58 -7.90
N ASN A 244 14.08 -2.41 -7.78
CA ASN A 244 14.18 -3.83 -8.12
C ASN A 244 14.19 -4.12 -9.63
N CYS A 245 13.75 -3.19 -10.48
CA CYS A 245 13.62 -3.45 -11.93
C CYS A 245 14.24 -2.38 -12.85
N GLY A 246 14.85 -1.32 -12.29
CA GLY A 246 15.49 -0.27 -13.09
C GLY A 246 14.51 0.77 -13.65
N GLN A 247 13.40 1.03 -12.95
CA GLN A 247 12.44 2.07 -13.31
C GLN A 247 12.90 3.45 -12.80
N THR A 248 12.50 4.50 -13.50
CA THR A 248 12.61 5.85 -12.96
C THR A 248 11.65 6.02 -11.78
N GLY A 249 12.14 6.49 -10.64
CA GLY A 249 11.36 6.71 -9.43
C GLY A 249 11.60 8.08 -8.84
N ILE A 250 10.55 8.68 -8.28
CA ILE A 250 10.60 9.97 -7.58
C ILE A 250 10.07 9.77 -6.17
N VAL A 251 10.90 10.02 -5.17
CA VAL A 251 10.47 10.09 -3.76
C VAL A 251 9.97 11.50 -3.48
N LYS A 252 8.75 11.58 -2.93
CA LYS A 252 8.16 12.84 -2.48
C LYS A 252 8.07 12.87 -0.96
N TYR A 253 8.82 13.79 -0.36
CA TYR A 253 8.81 14.05 1.08
C TYR A 253 9.16 15.52 1.38
N PRO A 254 8.49 16.21 2.33
CA PRO A 254 8.76 17.61 2.64
C PRO A 254 10.23 17.85 3.00
N GLY A 255 10.91 18.68 2.22
CA GLY A 255 12.31 19.04 2.42
C GLY A 255 13.31 17.90 2.15
N ILE A 256 12.99 16.95 1.26
CA ILE A 256 13.88 15.84 0.91
C ILE A 256 15.24 16.30 0.37
N SER A 257 15.29 17.47 -0.26
CA SER A 257 16.55 18.10 -0.73
C SER A 257 17.55 18.43 0.39
N LYS A 258 17.13 18.40 1.65
CA LYS A 258 18.01 18.61 2.81
C LYS A 258 18.69 17.33 3.29
N ALA A 259 18.31 16.17 2.74
CA ALA A 259 18.92 14.90 3.10
C ALA A 259 20.31 14.76 2.45
N ILE A 260 21.20 14.10 3.15
CA ILE A 260 22.43 13.57 2.55
C ILE A 260 21.99 12.34 1.73
N VAL A 261 22.37 12.31 0.45
CA VAL A 261 21.96 11.24 -0.46
C VAL A 261 23.13 10.29 -0.68
N TYR A 262 22.85 9.00 -0.56
CA TYR A 262 23.81 7.95 -0.91
C TYR A 262 23.18 7.05 -1.98
N ILE A 263 23.97 6.70 -3.00
CA ILE A 263 23.62 5.67 -3.99
C ILE A 263 24.65 4.56 -3.88
N ASP A 264 24.18 3.35 -3.56
CA ASP A 264 25.02 2.17 -3.34
C ASP A 264 26.20 2.42 -2.36
N GLY A 265 25.92 3.22 -1.32
CA GLY A 265 26.89 3.61 -0.29
C GLY A 265 27.79 4.78 -0.65
N VAL A 266 27.71 5.30 -1.85
CA VAL A 266 28.50 6.46 -2.29
C VAL A 266 27.72 7.74 -2.07
N CYS A 267 28.28 8.66 -1.27
CA CYS A 267 27.69 9.97 -1.03
C CYS A 267 27.61 10.78 -2.33
N GLN A 268 26.44 11.36 -2.60
CA GLN A 268 26.21 12.23 -3.75
C GLN A 268 26.37 13.69 -3.34
N GLU A 269 26.85 14.52 -4.26
CA GLU A 269 26.87 15.96 -4.05
C GLU A 269 25.43 16.49 -3.94
N ALA A 270 25.19 17.39 -2.99
CA ALA A 270 23.86 17.95 -2.75
C ALA A 270 23.46 18.90 -3.89
N GLU A 271 22.25 18.74 -4.43
CA GLU A 271 21.68 19.76 -5.29
C GLU A 271 21.25 20.99 -4.46
N ALA A 272 21.59 22.17 -4.95
CA ALA A 272 21.38 23.43 -4.24
C ALA A 272 19.93 23.92 -4.22
N LYS A 273 18.98 23.21 -4.84
CA LYS A 273 17.57 23.64 -4.96
C LYS A 273 16.70 23.02 -3.87
N GLU A 274 15.94 23.87 -3.16
CA GLU A 274 14.89 23.38 -2.28
C GLU A 274 13.83 22.62 -3.08
N SER A 275 13.58 21.37 -2.71
CA SER A 275 12.62 20.49 -3.35
C SER A 275 11.97 19.55 -2.33
N ASN A 276 10.74 19.16 -2.63
CA ASN A 276 10.06 18.06 -1.93
C ASN A 276 10.13 16.74 -2.74
N ASN A 277 10.79 16.75 -3.89
CA ASN A 277 10.96 15.59 -4.76
C ASN A 277 12.45 15.31 -4.96
N ALA A 278 12.82 14.03 -4.95
CA ALA A 278 14.16 13.57 -5.28
C ALA A 278 14.08 12.28 -6.11
N PHE A 279 15.00 12.15 -7.07
CA PHE A 279 15.09 10.94 -7.89
C PHE A 279 15.81 9.83 -7.13
N VAL A 280 15.39 8.60 -7.37
CA VAL A 280 16.16 7.40 -7.00
C VAL A 280 17.02 6.99 -8.19
N SER A 281 18.12 6.29 -7.91
CA SER A 281 18.95 5.71 -8.98
C SER A 281 18.10 4.85 -9.93
N PRO A 282 18.18 5.04 -11.25
CA PRO A 282 17.43 4.25 -12.21
C PRO A 282 18.03 2.85 -12.44
N GLU A 283 19.16 2.54 -11.82
CA GLU A 283 19.82 1.26 -12.02
C GLU A 283 19.11 0.13 -11.28
N LYS A 284 18.94 -1.00 -11.94
CA LYS A 284 18.33 -2.18 -11.35
C LYS A 284 19.16 -2.71 -10.20
N GLY A 285 18.51 -2.89 -9.05
CA GLY A 285 19.13 -3.38 -7.82
C GLY A 285 19.84 -2.29 -7.01
N SER A 286 19.89 -1.05 -7.50
CA SER A 286 20.52 0.05 -6.76
C SER A 286 19.72 0.41 -5.50
N VAL A 287 20.44 0.89 -4.50
CA VAL A 287 19.91 1.35 -3.21
C VAL A 287 20.18 2.85 -3.08
N THR A 288 19.12 3.64 -3.05
CA THR A 288 19.19 5.07 -2.75
C THR A 288 18.78 5.32 -1.30
N VAL A 289 19.63 6.02 -0.55
CA VAL A 289 19.35 6.39 0.85
C VAL A 289 19.30 7.90 0.97
N PHE A 290 18.23 8.40 1.58
CA PHE A 290 18.08 9.79 2.00
C PHE A 290 18.23 9.84 3.51
N ASP A 291 19.34 10.40 3.98
CA ASP A 291 19.69 10.51 5.40
C ASP A 291 19.53 11.96 5.88
N PHE A 292 18.66 12.18 6.86
CA PHE A 292 18.29 13.51 7.35
C PHE A 292 19.00 13.89 8.65
N ASP A 293 19.62 12.94 9.35
CA ASP A 293 20.25 13.17 10.66
C ASP A 293 21.74 12.87 10.69
N GLY A 294 22.32 12.46 9.53
CA GLY A 294 23.76 12.18 9.39
C GLY A 294 24.23 10.93 10.12
N THR A 295 23.28 10.04 10.50
CA THR A 295 23.61 8.80 11.25
C THR A 295 23.80 7.59 10.36
N PHE A 296 23.60 7.75 9.06
CA PHE A 296 23.76 6.65 8.13
C PHE A 296 25.25 6.30 7.94
N ASP A 297 25.60 5.07 8.24
CA ASP A 297 26.94 4.52 7.98
C ASP A 297 26.95 3.79 6.63
N PRO A 298 27.52 4.38 5.58
CA PRO A 298 27.59 3.74 4.27
C PRO A 298 28.45 2.48 4.24
N THR A 299 29.37 2.31 5.21
CA THR A 299 30.19 1.11 5.31
C THR A 299 29.41 -0.09 5.83
N GLY A 300 28.29 0.17 6.52
CA GLY A 300 27.33 -0.83 7.00
C GLY A 300 26.32 -1.28 5.94
N ILE A 301 26.28 -0.64 4.76
CA ILE A 301 25.61 -1.24 3.61
C ILE A 301 26.51 -2.41 3.15
N ASN A 302 26.29 -3.56 3.75
CA ASN A 302 26.45 -4.74 2.93
C ASN A 302 25.61 -4.45 1.68
N LYS A 303 26.27 -4.21 0.50
CA LYS A 303 25.59 -4.49 -0.76
C LYS A 303 24.68 -5.65 -0.43
N VAL A 304 23.38 -5.48 -0.60
CA VAL A 304 22.56 -6.63 -0.91
C VAL A 304 23.14 -7.00 -2.27
N GLU A 305 24.32 -7.62 -2.23
CA GLU A 305 24.64 -8.53 -3.27
C GLU A 305 23.35 -9.32 -3.32
N ASN A 306 22.68 -9.29 -4.45
CA ASN A 306 21.94 -10.44 -4.90
C ASN A 306 22.98 -11.56 -4.77
N SER A 307 23.27 -11.94 -3.53
CA SER A 307 23.86 -13.20 -3.21
C SER A 307 22.74 -14.13 -3.65
N SER A 308 22.74 -14.36 -4.96
CA SER A 308 22.08 -15.49 -5.54
C SER A 308 22.65 -16.64 -4.76
N LEU A 309 21.94 -17.00 -3.69
CA LEU A 309 22.24 -18.21 -2.98
C LEU A 309 22.24 -19.25 -4.09
N ALA A 310 23.43 -19.69 -4.46
CA ALA A 310 23.53 -20.71 -5.48
C ALA A 310 23.19 -22.03 -4.84
N PHE A 311 22.23 -22.69 -5.42
CA PHE A 311 21.79 -24.02 -5.01
C PHE A 311 22.32 -25.05 -6.00
N ASN A 312 22.98 -26.04 -5.48
CA ASN A 312 23.30 -27.24 -6.24
C ASN A 312 22.45 -28.39 -5.69
N VAL A 313 21.66 -29.01 -6.55
CA VAL A 313 20.82 -30.16 -6.24
C VAL A 313 21.42 -31.37 -6.94
N ASN A 314 21.90 -32.34 -6.16
CA ASN A 314 22.39 -33.60 -6.65
C ASN A 314 21.58 -34.76 -6.00
N GLY A 315 20.68 -35.33 -6.76
CA GLY A 315 19.69 -36.22 -6.21
C GLY A 315 18.88 -35.54 -5.11
N ARG A 316 18.88 -36.06 -3.90
CA ARG A 316 18.18 -35.46 -2.76
C ARG A 316 19.08 -34.63 -1.83
N THR A 317 20.28 -34.34 -2.25
CA THR A 317 21.20 -33.48 -1.51
C THR A 317 21.13 -32.06 -2.09
N VAL A 318 20.81 -31.11 -1.23
CA VAL A 318 20.83 -29.67 -1.57
C VAL A 318 22.03 -29.05 -0.88
N SER A 319 22.89 -28.39 -1.66
CA SER A 319 24.00 -27.60 -1.16
C SER A 319 23.76 -26.12 -1.45
N VAL A 320 23.99 -25.28 -0.44
CA VAL A 320 23.83 -23.82 -0.52
C VAL A 320 25.19 -23.18 -0.44
N SER A 321 25.48 -22.29 -1.39
CA SER A 321 26.71 -21.48 -1.43
C SER A 321 26.36 -20.00 -1.51
N GLY A 322 27.34 -19.12 -1.28
CA GLY A 322 27.16 -17.66 -1.32
C GLY A 322 26.77 -17.03 0.03
N CYS A 323 26.56 -17.81 1.08
CA CYS A 323 26.34 -17.29 2.44
C CYS A 323 26.86 -18.24 3.54
N LYS A 324 27.02 -17.70 4.76
CA LYS A 324 27.23 -18.54 5.96
C LYS A 324 25.86 -18.99 6.48
N VAL A 325 25.57 -20.26 6.36
CA VAL A 325 24.32 -20.88 6.78
C VAL A 325 24.34 -21.13 8.29
N ARG A 326 23.29 -20.72 8.99
CA ARG A 326 23.01 -21.07 10.38
C ARG A 326 22.12 -22.30 10.46
N ASN A 327 21.11 -22.38 9.58
CA ASN A 327 20.19 -23.51 9.55
C ASN A 327 19.57 -23.66 8.15
N LEU A 328 19.45 -24.90 7.69
CA LEU A 328 18.67 -25.30 6.51
C LEU A 328 17.53 -26.20 6.96
N GLN A 329 16.34 -25.93 6.50
CA GLN A 329 15.16 -26.76 6.73
C GLN A 329 14.44 -26.98 5.41
N ALA A 330 14.02 -28.21 5.14
CA ALA A 330 13.18 -28.52 3.99
C ALA A 330 11.81 -29.03 4.47
N PHE A 331 10.77 -28.55 3.81
CA PHE A 331 9.37 -28.90 4.05
C PHE A 331 8.77 -29.46 2.76
N ASP A 332 7.92 -30.46 2.87
CA ASP A 332 7.10 -30.91 1.74
C ASP A 332 5.97 -29.91 1.46
N LEU A 333 5.19 -30.17 0.40
CA LEU A 333 4.08 -29.29 0.01
C LEU A 333 2.92 -29.27 1.03
N GLN A 334 2.90 -30.20 1.99
CA GLN A 334 1.97 -30.25 3.11
C GLN A 334 2.50 -29.55 4.37
N GLY A 335 3.70 -28.92 4.28
CA GLY A 335 4.31 -28.20 5.40
C GLY A 335 5.01 -29.11 6.43
N ARG A 336 5.20 -30.41 6.17
CA ARG A 336 5.90 -31.31 7.06
C ARG A 336 7.41 -31.14 6.87
N LEU A 337 8.17 -31.10 7.98
CA LEU A 337 9.62 -31.04 7.95
C LEU A 337 10.19 -32.36 7.39
N VAL A 338 10.93 -32.30 6.30
CA VAL A 338 11.48 -33.45 5.58
C VAL A 338 13.03 -33.46 5.57
N GLY A 339 13.63 -32.48 6.24
CA GLY A 339 15.07 -32.41 6.45
C GLY A 339 15.47 -31.15 7.21
N SER A 340 16.55 -31.25 8.00
CA SER A 340 17.14 -30.11 8.71
C SER A 340 18.66 -30.29 8.84
N SER A 341 19.42 -29.20 8.74
CA SER A 341 20.88 -29.21 8.85
C SER A 341 21.38 -27.85 9.35
N SER A 342 22.36 -27.85 10.22
CA SER A 342 23.14 -26.66 10.62
C SER A 342 24.35 -26.39 9.72
N ARG A 343 24.54 -27.21 8.67
CA ARG A 343 25.60 -27.07 7.66
C ARG A 343 24.99 -26.55 6.35
N PRO A 344 25.81 -26.04 5.42
CA PRO A 344 25.31 -25.56 4.11
C PRO A 344 24.87 -26.69 3.17
N THR A 345 24.75 -27.91 3.65
CA THR A 345 24.30 -29.08 2.89
C THR A 345 23.21 -29.81 3.67
N LEU A 346 22.14 -30.17 2.98
CA LEU A 346 20.98 -30.87 3.55
C LEU A 346 20.59 -32.06 2.66
N VAL A 347 20.37 -33.21 3.27
CA VAL A 347 19.76 -34.37 2.60
C VAL A 347 18.25 -34.37 2.91
N VAL A 348 17.44 -34.33 1.88
CA VAL A 348 15.97 -34.31 2.01
C VAL A 348 15.44 -35.75 1.93
N SER A 349 14.55 -36.12 2.85
CA SER A 349 13.99 -37.47 2.94
C SER A 349 13.19 -37.85 1.69
N LYS A 350 13.13 -39.17 1.39
CA LYS A 350 12.34 -39.68 0.23
C LYS A 350 10.84 -39.37 0.32
N GLY A 351 10.30 -39.12 1.50
CA GLY A 351 8.91 -38.75 1.72
C GLY A 351 8.51 -37.35 1.24
N ALA A 352 9.47 -36.52 0.82
CA ALA A 352 9.20 -35.15 0.34
C ALA A 352 8.61 -35.06 -1.08
N GLY A 353 8.46 -36.20 -1.79
CA GLY A 353 8.08 -36.18 -3.22
C GLY A 353 9.19 -35.60 -4.10
N GLU A 354 8.83 -35.01 -5.24
CA GLU A 354 9.77 -34.40 -6.21
C GLU A 354 10.07 -32.93 -5.93
N VAL A 355 9.34 -32.29 -5.03
CA VAL A 355 9.46 -30.87 -4.73
C VAL A 355 9.46 -30.65 -3.23
N ALA A 356 10.35 -29.81 -2.76
CA ALA A 356 10.36 -29.31 -1.39
C ALA A 356 10.52 -27.77 -1.33
N ILE A 357 10.09 -27.21 -0.21
CA ILE A 357 10.32 -25.80 0.14
C ILE A 357 11.53 -25.78 1.08
N LEU A 358 12.61 -25.17 0.63
CA LEU A 358 13.83 -25.01 1.41
C LEU A 358 13.81 -23.66 2.11
N CYS A 359 13.93 -23.66 3.44
CA CYS A 359 14.12 -22.47 4.27
C CYS A 359 15.59 -22.37 4.68
N VAL A 360 16.25 -21.30 4.26
CA VAL A 360 17.63 -20.98 4.60
C VAL A 360 17.63 -19.90 5.66
N THR A 361 18.26 -20.17 6.81
CA THR A 361 18.56 -19.15 7.83
C THR A 361 20.06 -18.91 7.83
N THR A 362 20.46 -17.68 7.55
CA THR A 362 21.87 -17.26 7.55
C THR A 362 22.36 -16.95 8.98
N GLN A 363 23.69 -16.85 9.18
CA GLN A 363 24.23 -16.55 10.50
C GLN A 363 23.85 -15.19 11.05
N ASP A 364 23.58 -14.22 10.18
CA ASP A 364 23.09 -12.88 10.52
C ASP A 364 21.55 -12.84 10.77
N GLY A 365 20.90 -14.01 10.77
CA GLY A 365 19.49 -14.16 11.11
C GLY A 365 18.49 -13.96 9.96
N ARG A 366 18.94 -13.63 8.75
CA ARG A 366 18.06 -13.53 7.58
C ARG A 366 17.47 -14.88 7.22
N LYS A 367 16.19 -14.90 6.85
CA LYS A 367 15.49 -16.11 6.37
C LYS A 367 15.06 -15.92 4.93
N GLN A 368 15.33 -16.94 4.11
CA GLN A 368 14.92 -16.98 2.70
C GLN A 368 14.30 -18.34 2.38
N THR A 369 13.32 -18.37 1.50
CA THR A 369 12.57 -19.57 1.15
C THR A 369 12.64 -19.81 -0.35
N TYR A 370 12.92 -21.05 -0.75
CA TYR A 370 13.10 -21.45 -2.13
C TYR A 370 12.34 -22.75 -2.43
N LYS A 371 11.81 -22.85 -3.64
CA LYS A 371 11.26 -24.10 -4.17
C LYS A 371 12.37 -24.89 -4.86
N VAL A 372 12.60 -26.09 -4.39
CA VAL A 372 13.62 -27.01 -4.93
C VAL A 372 12.92 -28.21 -5.54
N LYS A 373 13.35 -28.60 -6.74
CA LYS A 373 12.91 -29.82 -7.43
C LYS A 373 14.06 -30.84 -7.43
N PHE A 374 13.75 -32.11 -7.11
CA PHE A 374 14.68 -33.22 -7.02
C PHE A 374 14.62 -34.12 -8.21
#